data_4ef5f4816f9d306eef81d2e14c2d7081
#
_entry.id   4ef5f4816f9d306eef81d2e14c2d7081
#
_cell.length_a   1.000
_cell.length_b   1.000
_cell.length_c   1.000
_cell.angle_alpha   90.00
_cell.angle_beta   90.00
_cell.angle_gamma   90.00
#
_symmetry.space_group_name_H-M   'P 1'
#
loop_
_entity.id
_entity.type
_entity.pdbx_description
1 polymer ?
#
loop_
_entity_poly.entity_id
_entity_poly.type
_entity_poly.pdbx_seq_one_letter_code
_entity_poly.pdbx_strand_id
1 'polypeptide(L)'
;PSLIISAILIAVLSGNYLLVGTGNEGGNLLSVAISTVTGGFGGTMTSIGIVIGFGCIMGIFLEKSGAAKRMAITILKLVGVKRADVVLGLTGFVVSIPVFCDSGFVILSSLAKEFSRLTKKSMVGLGGILGMGLYITHFMVPPTPGPLAVVSTFQNEGINIDLGMFIIAGLLFSIPLFIFSVFLFRWFGNKYPQFVVPYEIDRSKYTEAQLKVLDKIDAKIKAGKELENEDFTELLSTEKLPSAGLSFTILLLPVFLILANTLVSQTAFKATIVGEIITFLGNPVIALFISLCLGAFLLAKDLDNKTVVGMMNDALRDAGPIVMITAGGGALGAVVKATGAAGMMANGIVAIGIPGILVPLLIGTIMRFPQGSGTTAMITGSAIIAPMLVTLGINPYLAGLAVCLTAMCPSFLNDSYFHVVTSFSGMDIKTSLKTWTIGSILVPVFGSVIICILSLFIH
;
A
#
# COMPACT_ATOMS: atom_id res chain seq x y z
N PRO A 1 21.00 2.59 -1.70
CA PRO A 1 22.44 2.37 -1.55
C PRO A 1 22.79 1.80 -0.17
N SER A 2 22.21 2.32 0.93
CA SER A 2 22.55 1.90 2.30
C SER A 2 22.37 0.39 2.54
N LEU A 3 21.29 -0.23 2.07
CA LEU A 3 21.04 -1.66 2.21
C LEU A 3 22.13 -2.52 1.51
N ILE A 4 22.55 -2.12 0.32
CA ILE A 4 23.61 -2.83 -0.43
C ILE A 4 24.95 -2.68 0.28
N ILE A 5 25.27 -1.46 0.73
CA ILE A 5 26.50 -1.19 1.49
C ILE A 5 26.51 -2.01 2.79
N SER A 6 25.39 -2.02 3.53
CA SER A 6 25.25 -2.84 4.75
C SER A 6 25.40 -4.33 4.45
N ALA A 7 24.80 -4.83 3.36
CA ALA A 7 24.96 -6.22 2.94
C ALA A 7 26.43 -6.58 2.65
N ILE A 8 27.14 -5.72 1.92
CA ILE A 8 28.59 -5.92 1.64
C ILE A 8 29.41 -5.91 2.93
N LEU A 9 29.16 -4.93 3.82
CA LEU A 9 29.90 -4.83 5.08
C LEU A 9 29.67 -6.05 5.97
N ILE A 10 28.41 -6.48 6.13
CA ILE A 10 28.09 -7.69 6.92
C ILE A 10 28.72 -8.92 6.29
N ALA A 11 28.65 -9.09 4.97
CA ALA A 11 29.22 -10.22 4.28
C ALA A 11 30.76 -10.32 4.48
N VAL A 12 31.46 -9.19 4.38
CA VAL A 12 32.92 -9.15 4.57
C VAL A 12 33.29 -9.34 6.04
N LEU A 13 32.58 -8.68 6.97
CA LEU A 13 32.86 -8.77 8.42
C LEU A 13 32.54 -10.15 9.01
N SER A 14 31.60 -10.90 8.39
CA SER A 14 31.25 -12.25 8.84
C SER A 14 32.37 -13.29 8.62
N GLY A 15 33.31 -13.02 7.72
CA GLY A 15 34.46 -13.89 7.50
C GLY A 15 34.10 -15.35 7.22
N ASN A 16 34.61 -16.26 8.03
CA ASN A 16 34.39 -17.70 7.86
C ASN A 16 32.92 -18.14 8.00
N TYR A 17 32.06 -17.41 8.76
CA TYR A 17 30.64 -17.72 8.85
C TYR A 17 29.95 -17.67 7.48
N LEU A 18 30.30 -16.69 6.64
CA LEU A 18 29.78 -16.61 5.28
C LEU A 18 30.29 -17.76 4.40
N LEU A 19 31.56 -18.10 4.50
CA LEU A 19 32.17 -19.20 3.72
C LEU A 19 31.52 -20.55 4.05
N VAL A 20 31.37 -20.85 5.33
CA VAL A 20 30.70 -22.07 5.82
C VAL A 20 29.23 -22.09 5.38
N GLY A 21 28.49 -21.00 5.62
CA GLY A 21 27.05 -20.93 5.31
C GLY A 21 26.74 -20.98 3.80
N THR A 22 27.69 -20.61 2.93
CA THR A 22 27.56 -20.75 1.47
C THR A 22 28.17 -22.05 0.91
N GLY A 23 28.76 -22.90 1.76
CA GLY A 23 29.44 -24.12 1.35
C GLY A 23 30.77 -23.87 0.59
N ASN A 24 31.37 -22.69 0.74
CA ASN A 24 32.62 -22.28 0.06
C ASN A 24 33.81 -22.13 1.05
N GLU A 25 33.98 -23.08 1.95
CA GLU A 25 34.99 -23.01 3.05
C GLU A 25 36.40 -22.73 2.61
N GLY A 26 36.78 -23.14 1.40
CA GLY A 26 38.09 -22.85 0.78
C GLY A 26 38.09 -21.67 -0.18
N GLY A 27 36.98 -20.93 -0.32
CA GLY A 27 36.82 -19.87 -1.30
C GLY A 27 37.42 -18.54 -0.88
N ASN A 28 37.55 -17.63 -1.86
CA ASN A 28 37.94 -16.24 -1.59
C ASN A 28 36.73 -15.49 -0.96
N LEU A 29 36.88 -15.02 0.28
CA LEU A 29 35.83 -14.32 1.02
C LEU A 29 35.21 -13.16 0.25
N LEU A 30 36.01 -12.33 -0.39
CA LEU A 30 35.49 -11.16 -1.12
C LEU A 30 34.68 -11.59 -2.35
N SER A 31 35.08 -12.63 -3.04
CA SER A 31 34.36 -13.19 -4.19
C SER A 31 33.00 -13.78 -3.72
N VAL A 32 32.99 -14.54 -2.62
CA VAL A 32 31.79 -15.13 -2.06
C VAL A 32 30.86 -14.02 -1.52
N ALA A 33 31.40 -13.00 -0.88
CA ALA A 33 30.60 -11.86 -0.40
C ALA A 33 29.89 -11.13 -1.56
N ILE A 34 30.62 -10.83 -2.64
CA ILE A 34 30.05 -10.17 -3.82
C ILE A 34 29.00 -11.07 -4.49
N SER A 35 29.28 -12.36 -4.69
CA SER A 35 28.34 -13.29 -5.33
C SER A 35 27.07 -13.47 -4.50
N THR A 36 27.16 -13.53 -3.17
CA THR A 36 25.99 -13.61 -2.28
C THR A 36 25.13 -12.34 -2.37
N VAL A 37 25.77 -11.16 -2.31
CA VAL A 37 25.07 -9.86 -2.42
C VAL A 37 24.39 -9.71 -3.78
N THR A 38 25.12 -9.98 -4.88
CA THR A 38 24.57 -9.85 -6.24
C THR A 38 23.52 -10.91 -6.55
N GLY A 39 23.68 -12.12 -6.04
CA GLY A 39 22.69 -13.20 -6.14
C GLY A 39 21.37 -12.84 -5.45
N GLY A 40 21.42 -12.35 -4.23
CA GLY A 40 20.23 -11.90 -3.49
C GLY A 40 19.54 -10.68 -4.14
N PHE A 41 20.34 -9.73 -4.65
CA PHE A 41 19.85 -8.59 -5.42
C PHE A 41 19.13 -9.04 -6.70
N GLY A 42 19.80 -9.85 -7.52
CA GLY A 42 19.27 -10.34 -8.80
C GLY A 42 18.04 -11.23 -8.63
N GLY A 43 18.03 -12.10 -7.63
CA GLY A 43 16.88 -12.96 -7.33
C GLY A 43 15.61 -12.14 -7.04
N THR A 44 15.74 -11.10 -6.26
CA THR A 44 14.60 -10.20 -5.95
C THR A 44 14.17 -9.40 -7.17
N MET A 45 15.12 -8.87 -7.97
CA MET A 45 14.79 -8.18 -9.23
C MET A 45 14.00 -9.08 -10.18
N THR A 46 14.42 -10.33 -10.32
CA THR A 46 13.76 -11.33 -11.18
C THR A 46 12.33 -11.63 -10.71
N SER A 47 12.13 -11.72 -9.40
CA SER A 47 10.84 -12.09 -8.81
C SER A 47 9.78 -11.00 -8.96
N ILE A 48 10.11 -9.73 -8.72
CA ILE A 48 9.09 -8.67 -8.58
C ILE A 48 9.37 -7.38 -9.37
N GLY A 49 10.53 -7.23 -10.00
CA GLY A 49 10.88 -5.98 -10.70
C GLY A 49 9.87 -5.57 -11.76
N ILE A 50 9.45 -6.53 -12.61
CA ILE A 50 8.43 -6.30 -13.66
C ILE A 50 7.06 -5.98 -13.04
N VAL A 51 6.68 -6.68 -11.99
CA VAL A 51 5.37 -6.51 -11.31
C VAL A 51 5.26 -5.10 -10.72
N ILE A 52 6.33 -4.60 -10.06
CA ILE A 52 6.38 -3.22 -9.56
C ILE A 52 6.25 -2.22 -10.71
N GLY A 53 7.01 -2.39 -11.79
CA GLY A 53 6.96 -1.51 -12.95
C GLY A 53 5.56 -1.42 -13.56
N PHE A 54 4.91 -2.55 -13.83
CA PHE A 54 3.56 -2.58 -14.39
C PHE A 54 2.51 -2.02 -13.43
N GLY A 55 2.63 -2.30 -12.12
CA GLY A 55 1.76 -1.75 -11.10
C GLY A 55 1.81 -0.22 -11.05
N CYS A 56 3.01 0.36 -11.11
CA CYS A 56 3.20 1.82 -11.14
C CYS A 56 2.60 2.46 -12.39
N ILE A 57 2.80 1.86 -13.57
CA ILE A 57 2.22 2.37 -14.83
C ILE A 57 0.69 2.31 -14.79
N MET A 58 0.12 1.19 -14.32
CA MET A 58 -1.32 1.06 -14.16
C MET A 58 -1.87 2.11 -13.18
N GLY A 59 -1.18 2.35 -12.07
CA GLY A 59 -1.53 3.37 -11.08
C GLY A 59 -1.64 4.77 -11.71
N ILE A 60 -0.67 5.18 -12.52
CA ILE A 60 -0.69 6.48 -13.23
C ILE A 60 -1.87 6.59 -14.22
N PHE A 61 -2.22 5.51 -14.95
CA PHE A 61 -3.39 5.54 -15.83
C PHE A 61 -4.69 5.73 -15.04
N LEU A 62 -4.86 5.04 -13.92
CA LEU A 62 -6.03 5.23 -13.05
C LEU A 62 -6.10 6.63 -12.46
N GLU A 63 -4.93 7.20 -12.15
CA GLU A 63 -4.79 8.57 -11.63
C GLU A 63 -5.17 9.61 -12.69
N LYS A 64 -4.47 9.64 -13.80
CA LYS A 64 -4.57 10.70 -14.81
C LYS A 64 -5.88 10.66 -15.61
N SER A 65 -6.52 9.49 -15.72
CA SER A 65 -7.81 9.35 -16.39
C SER A 65 -9.02 9.86 -15.59
N GLY A 66 -8.84 10.16 -14.28
CA GLY A 66 -9.94 10.46 -13.38
C GLY A 66 -10.74 9.24 -12.91
N ALA A 67 -10.24 8.01 -13.15
CA ALA A 67 -10.91 6.79 -12.70
C ALA A 67 -11.08 6.75 -11.19
N ALA A 68 -10.09 7.18 -10.40
CA ALA A 68 -10.17 7.29 -8.95
C ALA A 68 -11.32 8.22 -8.50
N LYS A 69 -11.49 9.37 -9.19
CA LYS A 69 -12.59 10.31 -8.94
C LYS A 69 -13.94 9.71 -9.29
N ARG A 70 -14.04 8.95 -10.40
CA ARG A 70 -15.26 8.22 -10.76
C ARG A 70 -15.65 7.18 -9.72
N MET A 71 -14.69 6.44 -9.18
CA MET A 71 -14.92 5.47 -8.11
C MET A 71 -15.48 6.16 -6.85
N ALA A 72 -14.93 7.31 -6.47
CA ALA A 72 -15.43 8.10 -5.34
C ALA A 72 -16.89 8.54 -5.52
N ILE A 73 -17.27 9.01 -6.71
CA ILE A 73 -18.66 9.38 -7.05
C ILE A 73 -19.58 8.16 -6.94
N THR A 74 -19.12 7.00 -7.38
CA THR A 74 -19.91 5.77 -7.31
C THR A 74 -20.14 5.34 -5.86
N ILE A 75 -19.10 5.39 -5.03
CA ILE A 75 -19.19 5.09 -3.60
C ILE A 75 -20.11 6.11 -2.89
N LEU A 76 -20.02 7.39 -3.27
CA LEU A 76 -20.92 8.43 -2.74
C LEU A 76 -22.40 8.11 -3.02
N LYS A 77 -22.73 7.65 -4.22
CA LYS A 77 -24.10 7.26 -4.58
C LYS A 77 -24.61 6.09 -3.73
N LEU A 78 -23.74 5.17 -3.32
CA LEU A 78 -24.09 4.00 -2.52
C LEU A 78 -24.20 4.31 -1.03
N VAL A 79 -23.28 5.10 -0.48
CA VAL A 79 -23.12 5.33 0.98
C VAL A 79 -23.87 6.59 1.43
N GLY A 80 -23.95 7.60 0.57
CA GLY A 80 -24.60 8.89 0.84
C GLY A 80 -23.71 9.94 1.49
N VAL A 81 -24.04 11.21 1.19
CA VAL A 81 -23.24 12.38 1.62
C VAL A 81 -23.23 12.59 3.14
N LYS A 82 -24.27 12.17 3.86
CA LYS A 82 -24.30 12.25 5.33
C LYS A 82 -23.14 11.52 5.99
N ARG A 83 -22.59 10.50 5.29
CA ARG A 83 -21.44 9.71 5.70
C ARG A 83 -20.20 10.02 4.82
N ALA A 84 -19.97 11.29 4.51
CA ALA A 84 -18.85 11.75 3.68
C ALA A 84 -17.49 11.23 4.16
N ASP A 85 -17.29 11.08 5.47
CA ASP A 85 -16.14 10.46 6.10
C ASP A 85 -15.96 8.99 5.63
N VAL A 86 -17.01 8.19 5.70
CA VAL A 86 -16.98 6.78 5.23
C VAL A 86 -16.78 6.71 3.71
N VAL A 87 -17.42 7.60 2.95
CA VAL A 87 -17.24 7.68 1.48
C VAL A 87 -15.77 7.90 1.11
N LEU A 88 -15.15 8.90 1.72
CA LEU A 88 -13.74 9.23 1.46
C LEU A 88 -12.80 8.11 1.91
N GLY A 89 -13.00 7.60 3.12
CA GLY A 89 -12.19 6.50 3.62
C GLY A 89 -12.29 5.24 2.77
N LEU A 90 -13.51 4.84 2.38
CA LEU A 90 -13.74 3.68 1.52
C LEU A 90 -13.20 3.90 0.10
N THR A 91 -13.30 5.12 -0.41
CA THR A 91 -12.67 5.47 -1.69
C THR A 91 -11.15 5.29 -1.62
N GLY A 92 -10.52 5.83 -0.57
CA GLY A 92 -9.09 5.65 -0.34
C GLY A 92 -8.73 4.16 -0.21
N PHE A 93 -9.49 3.41 0.57
CA PHE A 93 -9.30 1.98 0.78
C PHE A 93 -9.31 1.19 -0.53
N VAL A 94 -10.26 1.46 -1.43
CA VAL A 94 -10.37 0.75 -2.71
C VAL A 94 -9.30 1.24 -3.69
N VAL A 95 -9.10 2.55 -3.81
CA VAL A 95 -8.17 3.13 -4.79
C VAL A 95 -6.73 2.72 -4.53
N SER A 96 -6.31 2.62 -3.26
CA SER A 96 -4.91 2.33 -2.93
C SER A 96 -4.52 0.85 -3.03
N ILE A 97 -5.42 -0.03 -3.45
CA ILE A 97 -5.04 -1.42 -3.74
C ILE A 97 -3.90 -1.48 -4.78
N PRO A 98 -3.97 -0.79 -5.96
CA PRO A 98 -2.85 -0.70 -6.88
C PRO A 98 -2.17 0.69 -6.91
N VAL A 99 -2.80 1.74 -6.35
CA VAL A 99 -2.30 3.12 -6.43
C VAL A 99 -1.51 3.49 -5.18
N PHE A 100 -0.41 4.20 -5.34
CA PHE A 100 0.35 4.72 -4.20
C PHE A 100 -0.50 5.65 -3.35
N CYS A 101 -0.40 5.50 -2.02
CA CYS A 101 -1.17 6.30 -1.09
C CYS A 101 -0.89 7.81 -1.24
N ASP A 102 0.36 8.22 -1.51
CA ASP A 102 0.76 9.61 -1.73
C ASP A 102 -0.02 10.22 -2.92
N SER A 103 0.07 9.59 -4.10
CA SER A 103 -0.63 10.04 -5.32
C SER A 103 -2.15 9.99 -5.14
N GLY A 104 -2.67 8.90 -4.59
CA GLY A 104 -4.10 8.74 -4.31
C GLY A 104 -4.64 9.86 -3.41
N PHE A 105 -3.87 10.27 -2.39
CA PHE A 105 -4.26 11.35 -1.50
C PHE A 105 -4.29 12.71 -2.22
N VAL A 106 -3.24 13.02 -2.98
CA VAL A 106 -3.16 14.28 -3.74
C VAL A 106 -4.39 14.46 -4.62
N ILE A 107 -4.76 13.43 -5.40
CA ILE A 107 -5.90 13.46 -6.32
C ILE A 107 -7.22 13.60 -5.57
N LEU A 108 -7.42 12.79 -4.54
CA LEU A 108 -8.68 12.73 -3.81
C LEU A 108 -8.82 13.84 -2.76
N SER A 109 -7.75 14.57 -2.44
CA SER A 109 -7.77 15.68 -1.50
C SER A 109 -8.67 16.83 -1.94
N SER A 110 -8.76 17.09 -3.26
CA SER A 110 -9.68 18.09 -3.83
C SER A 110 -11.13 17.73 -3.52
N LEU A 111 -11.50 16.46 -3.65
CA LEU A 111 -12.82 15.94 -3.30
C LEU A 111 -13.08 16.03 -1.77
N ALA A 112 -12.08 15.72 -0.95
CA ALA A 112 -12.19 15.85 0.50
C ALA A 112 -12.42 17.30 0.92
N LYS A 113 -11.75 18.26 0.27
CA LYS A 113 -11.96 19.70 0.50
C LYS A 113 -13.37 20.13 0.10
N GLU A 114 -13.88 19.64 -1.02
CA GLU A 114 -15.26 19.92 -1.46
C GLU A 114 -16.28 19.38 -0.47
N PHE A 115 -16.07 18.14 0.02
CA PHE A 115 -16.92 17.59 1.07
C PHE A 115 -16.82 18.39 2.38
N SER A 116 -15.61 18.83 2.77
CA SER A 116 -15.44 19.68 3.96
C SER A 116 -16.22 20.98 3.84
N ARG A 117 -16.10 21.67 2.68
CA ARG A 117 -16.78 22.92 2.40
C ARG A 117 -18.30 22.79 2.45
N LEU A 118 -18.86 21.76 1.81
CA LEU A 118 -20.29 21.57 1.67
C LEU A 118 -20.96 20.95 2.91
N THR A 119 -20.25 20.00 3.60
CA THR A 119 -20.79 19.32 4.78
C THR A 119 -20.39 19.97 6.10
N LYS A 120 -19.53 21.00 6.07
CA LYS A 120 -18.96 21.68 7.24
C LYS A 120 -18.21 20.71 8.20
N LYS A 121 -17.73 19.59 7.68
CA LYS A 121 -16.90 18.65 8.45
C LYS A 121 -15.43 19.02 8.35
N SER A 122 -14.69 18.86 9.45
CA SER A 122 -13.26 19.16 9.54
C SER A 122 -12.41 18.29 8.60
N MET A 123 -11.43 18.91 7.94
CA MET A 123 -10.42 18.21 7.15
C MET A 123 -9.52 17.29 8.00
N VAL A 124 -9.39 17.52 9.32
CA VAL A 124 -8.73 16.57 10.21
C VAL A 124 -9.43 15.22 10.20
N GLY A 125 -10.77 15.22 10.20
CA GLY A 125 -11.57 14.00 10.08
C GLY A 125 -11.58 13.45 8.66
N LEU A 126 -11.98 14.27 7.68
CA LEU A 126 -12.16 13.84 6.28
C LEU A 126 -10.83 13.47 5.61
N GLY A 127 -9.81 14.32 5.73
CA GLY A 127 -8.47 14.04 5.20
C GLY A 127 -7.80 12.90 5.94
N GLY A 128 -7.96 12.84 7.28
CA GLY A 128 -7.40 11.77 8.07
C GLY A 128 -7.96 10.38 7.72
N ILE A 129 -9.29 10.26 7.53
CA ILE A 129 -9.89 8.97 7.14
C ILE A 129 -9.60 8.60 5.69
N LEU A 130 -9.57 9.57 4.76
CA LEU A 130 -9.11 9.35 3.39
C LEU A 130 -7.68 8.82 3.40
N GLY A 131 -6.80 9.52 4.12
CA GLY A 131 -5.40 9.14 4.25
C GLY A 131 -5.22 7.76 4.86
N MET A 132 -5.95 7.44 5.92
CA MET A 132 -5.84 6.14 6.58
C MET A 132 -6.43 5.01 5.72
N GLY A 133 -7.52 5.26 4.98
CA GLY A 133 -8.06 4.29 4.02
C GLY A 133 -7.04 3.93 2.94
N LEU A 134 -6.41 4.94 2.32
CA LEU A 134 -5.30 4.74 1.37
C LEU A 134 -4.12 3.99 2.02
N TYR A 135 -3.76 4.35 3.24
CA TYR A 135 -2.59 3.83 3.94
C TYR A 135 -2.73 2.36 4.29
N ILE A 136 -3.91 1.95 4.80
CA ILE A 136 -4.19 0.56 5.20
C ILE A 136 -4.01 -0.39 4.01
N THR A 137 -4.69 -0.15 2.88
CA THR A 137 -4.61 -1.07 1.75
C THR A 137 -3.27 -1.01 1.03
N HIS A 138 -2.63 0.15 0.98
CA HIS A 138 -1.27 0.27 0.45
C HIS A 138 -0.26 -0.61 1.21
N PHE A 139 -0.43 -0.77 2.52
CA PHE A 139 0.47 -1.56 3.35
C PHE A 139 0.06 -3.03 3.48
N MET A 140 -1.24 -3.34 3.40
CA MET A 140 -1.74 -4.69 3.68
C MET A 140 -1.96 -5.52 2.43
N VAL A 141 -2.19 -4.89 1.26
CA VAL A 141 -2.76 -5.60 0.10
C VAL A 141 -1.84 -5.50 -1.12
N PRO A 142 -1.25 -6.61 -1.60
CA PRO A 142 -0.65 -6.63 -2.92
C PRO A 142 -1.69 -6.27 -4.02
N PRO A 143 -1.30 -5.71 -5.16
CA PRO A 143 0.05 -5.68 -5.73
C PRO A 143 0.89 -4.44 -5.40
N THR A 144 0.57 -3.68 -4.36
CA THR A 144 1.45 -2.60 -3.90
C THR A 144 2.85 -3.12 -3.56
N PRO A 145 3.91 -2.33 -3.81
CA PRO A 145 5.29 -2.82 -3.76
C PRO A 145 5.73 -3.39 -2.41
N GLY A 146 5.27 -2.79 -1.31
CA GLY A 146 5.65 -3.21 0.04
C GLY A 146 5.20 -4.64 0.37
N PRO A 147 3.87 -4.91 0.40
CA PRO A 147 3.35 -6.26 0.67
C PRO A 147 3.83 -7.29 -0.34
N LEU A 148 3.96 -6.90 -1.62
CA LEU A 148 4.49 -7.78 -2.66
C LEU A 148 5.93 -8.19 -2.36
N ALA A 149 6.77 -7.24 -1.92
CA ALA A 149 8.15 -7.51 -1.54
C ALA A 149 8.24 -8.44 -0.32
N VAL A 150 7.34 -8.29 0.67
CA VAL A 150 7.27 -9.20 1.83
C VAL A 150 7.02 -10.63 1.37
N VAL A 151 5.99 -10.87 0.54
CA VAL A 151 5.66 -12.19 -0.01
C VAL A 151 6.84 -12.76 -0.81
N SER A 152 7.40 -11.95 -1.73
CA SER A 152 8.51 -12.38 -2.58
C SER A 152 9.77 -12.71 -1.75
N THR A 153 10.08 -11.92 -0.72
CA THR A 153 11.21 -12.19 0.18
C THR A 153 11.04 -13.52 0.89
N PHE A 154 9.84 -13.80 1.39
CA PHE A 154 9.54 -15.07 2.04
C PHE A 154 9.65 -16.25 1.07
N GLN A 155 9.10 -16.13 -0.14
CA GLN A 155 9.23 -17.15 -1.18
C GLN A 155 10.68 -17.41 -1.58
N ASN A 156 11.50 -16.37 -1.73
CA ASN A 156 12.93 -16.50 -2.06
C ASN A 156 13.73 -17.22 -0.96
N GLU A 157 13.26 -17.13 0.29
CA GLU A 157 13.80 -17.90 1.44
C GLU A 157 13.27 -19.34 1.52
N GLY A 158 12.45 -19.77 0.57
CA GLY A 158 11.85 -21.11 0.52
C GLY A 158 10.65 -21.28 1.43
N ILE A 159 10.09 -20.19 1.95
CA ILE A 159 8.89 -20.21 2.79
C ILE A 159 7.66 -20.35 1.89
N ASN A 160 6.81 -21.32 2.20
CA ASN A 160 5.59 -21.56 1.44
C ASN A 160 4.53 -20.51 1.79
N ILE A 161 4.42 -19.48 0.98
CA ILE A 161 3.40 -18.42 1.06
C ILE A 161 2.85 -18.14 -0.33
N ASP A 162 1.54 -18.19 -0.49
CA ASP A 162 0.85 -17.89 -1.75
C ASP A 162 0.41 -16.42 -1.79
N LEU A 163 0.67 -15.75 -2.91
CA LEU A 163 0.38 -14.33 -3.07
C LEU A 163 -1.13 -14.04 -3.01
N GLY A 164 -1.96 -14.87 -3.64
CA GLY A 164 -3.42 -14.66 -3.62
C GLY A 164 -4.00 -14.89 -2.24
N MET A 165 -3.54 -15.90 -1.51
CA MET A 165 -3.93 -16.10 -0.11
C MET A 165 -3.48 -14.93 0.77
N PHE A 166 -2.31 -14.35 0.50
CA PHE A 166 -1.86 -13.15 1.21
C PHE A 166 -2.73 -11.93 0.89
N ILE A 167 -3.19 -11.78 -0.38
CA ILE A 167 -4.17 -10.73 -0.76
C ILE A 167 -5.46 -10.89 0.03
N ILE A 168 -6.01 -12.11 0.12
CA ILE A 168 -7.24 -12.40 0.89
C ILE A 168 -7.02 -12.06 2.36
N ALA A 169 -5.94 -12.55 2.95
CA ALA A 169 -5.62 -12.29 4.35
C ALA A 169 -5.45 -10.78 4.62
N GLY A 170 -4.74 -10.06 3.75
CA GLY A 170 -4.54 -8.63 3.82
C GLY A 170 -5.85 -7.84 3.71
N LEU A 171 -6.73 -8.20 2.77
CA LEU A 171 -8.04 -7.58 2.63
C LEU A 171 -8.92 -7.80 3.86
N LEU A 172 -9.02 -9.05 4.34
CA LEU A 172 -9.83 -9.39 5.52
C LEU A 172 -9.30 -8.68 6.77
N PHE A 173 -7.97 -8.66 6.94
CA PHE A 173 -7.34 -7.98 8.07
C PHE A 173 -7.47 -6.45 8.00
N SER A 174 -7.55 -5.88 6.81
CA SER A 174 -7.73 -4.44 6.60
C SER A 174 -9.11 -3.94 7.03
N ILE A 175 -10.15 -4.79 7.02
CA ILE A 175 -11.53 -4.39 7.37
C ILE A 175 -11.64 -3.87 8.81
N PRO A 176 -11.24 -4.60 9.86
CA PRO A 176 -11.30 -4.10 11.22
C PRO A 176 -10.43 -2.86 11.45
N LEU A 177 -9.27 -2.75 10.79
CA LEU A 177 -8.43 -1.56 10.85
C LEU A 177 -9.15 -0.34 10.27
N PHE A 178 -9.81 -0.53 9.12
CA PHE A 178 -10.59 0.53 8.48
C PHE A 178 -11.75 0.98 9.36
N ILE A 179 -12.53 0.04 9.92
CA ILE A 179 -13.65 0.36 10.82
C ILE A 179 -13.14 1.15 12.03
N PHE A 180 -12.06 0.71 12.67
CA PHE A 180 -11.46 1.41 13.80
C PHE A 180 -11.02 2.83 13.41
N SER A 181 -10.39 2.98 12.23
CA SER A 181 -9.94 4.28 11.74
C SER A 181 -11.09 5.25 11.46
N VAL A 182 -12.27 4.78 10.99
CA VAL A 182 -13.46 5.62 10.82
C VAL A 182 -13.87 6.26 12.15
N PHE A 183 -13.95 5.46 13.21
CA PHE A 183 -14.32 6.00 14.53
C PHE A 183 -13.26 6.97 15.07
N LEU A 184 -11.98 6.61 14.94
CA LEU A 184 -10.86 7.41 15.42
C LEU A 184 -10.79 8.78 14.73
N PHE A 185 -10.81 8.82 13.41
CA PHE A 185 -10.69 10.09 12.68
C PHE A 185 -11.97 10.92 12.72
N ARG A 186 -13.15 10.29 12.87
CA ARG A 186 -14.38 11.02 13.20
C ARG A 186 -14.26 11.72 14.56
N TRP A 187 -13.70 11.05 15.55
CA TRP A 187 -13.44 11.66 16.87
C TRP A 187 -12.44 12.82 16.76
N PHE A 188 -11.32 12.65 16.03
CA PHE A 188 -10.39 13.74 15.78
C PHE A 188 -11.04 14.90 15.03
N GLY A 189 -11.84 14.64 13.99
CA GLY A 189 -12.55 15.69 13.26
C GLY A 189 -13.47 16.54 14.13
N ASN A 190 -14.20 15.90 15.05
CA ASN A 190 -15.06 16.60 16.01
C ASN A 190 -14.25 17.41 17.04
N LYS A 191 -13.05 16.94 17.42
CA LYS A 191 -12.17 17.64 18.37
C LYS A 191 -11.47 18.87 17.76
N TYR A 192 -11.28 18.90 16.44
CA TYR A 192 -10.61 19.97 15.71
C TYR A 192 -11.52 20.58 14.63
N PRO A 193 -12.65 21.19 14.99
CA PRO A 193 -13.64 21.71 14.04
C PRO A 193 -13.13 22.92 13.23
N GLN A 194 -12.10 23.61 13.70
CA GLN A 194 -11.53 24.79 13.03
C GLN A 194 -10.89 24.51 11.67
N PHE A 195 -10.65 23.24 11.30
CA PHE A 195 -10.08 22.84 10.03
C PHE A 195 -11.15 22.56 8.96
N VAL A 196 -12.28 23.22 9.04
CA VAL A 196 -13.30 23.21 7.98
C VAL A 196 -12.85 24.14 6.86
N VAL A 197 -12.93 23.68 5.60
CA VAL A 197 -12.63 24.52 4.43
C VAL A 197 -13.69 25.62 4.34
N PRO A 198 -13.29 26.93 4.30
CA PRO A 198 -14.24 28.04 4.16
C PRO A 198 -15.13 27.89 2.93
N TYR A 199 -16.39 28.29 3.07
CA TYR A 199 -17.33 28.30 1.95
C TYR A 199 -17.14 29.55 1.07
N GLU A 200 -15.94 29.68 0.52
CA GLU A 200 -15.62 30.68 -0.49
C GLU A 200 -15.40 29.97 -1.81
N ILE A 201 -16.24 30.28 -2.81
CA ILE A 201 -16.14 29.67 -4.14
C ILE A 201 -15.34 30.62 -5.03
N ASP A 202 -14.11 30.25 -5.32
CA ASP A 202 -13.35 30.91 -6.38
C ASP A 202 -13.90 30.45 -7.74
N ARG A 203 -14.85 31.23 -8.23
CA ARG A 203 -15.62 30.92 -9.46
C ARG A 203 -14.74 30.73 -10.69
N SER A 204 -13.51 31.27 -10.68
CA SER A 204 -12.56 31.12 -11.80
C SER A 204 -12.05 29.70 -12.01
N LYS A 205 -12.19 28.84 -11.00
CA LYS A 205 -11.74 27.43 -11.02
C LYS A 205 -12.78 26.45 -11.54
N TYR A 206 -14.01 26.93 -11.82
CA TYR A 206 -15.13 26.07 -12.20
C TYR A 206 -15.60 26.38 -13.63
N THR A 207 -16.02 25.34 -14.33
CA THR A 207 -16.66 25.47 -15.65
C THR A 207 -18.05 26.07 -15.52
N GLU A 208 -18.60 26.64 -16.61
CA GLU A 208 -19.98 27.16 -16.60
C GLU A 208 -21.02 26.13 -16.15
N ALA A 209 -20.82 24.85 -16.50
CA ALA A 209 -21.69 23.76 -16.06
C ALA A 209 -21.64 23.57 -14.54
N GLN A 210 -20.44 23.60 -13.97
CA GLN A 210 -20.23 23.51 -12.51
C GLN A 210 -20.80 24.73 -11.79
N LEU A 211 -20.63 25.92 -12.33
CA LEU A 211 -21.17 27.16 -11.76
C LEU A 211 -22.68 27.15 -11.66
N LYS A 212 -23.40 26.62 -12.65
CA LYS A 212 -24.86 26.45 -12.60
C LYS A 212 -25.30 25.53 -11.46
N VAL A 213 -24.56 24.45 -11.23
CA VAL A 213 -24.84 23.52 -10.13
C VAL A 213 -24.50 24.15 -8.78
N LEU A 214 -23.38 24.86 -8.69
CA LEU A 214 -23.00 25.61 -7.49
C LEU A 214 -24.01 26.68 -7.12
N ASP A 215 -24.58 27.41 -8.10
CA ASP A 215 -25.64 28.40 -7.85
C ASP A 215 -26.91 27.74 -7.25
N LYS A 216 -27.28 26.53 -7.71
CA LYS A 216 -28.39 25.76 -7.09
C LYS A 216 -28.05 25.35 -5.66
N ILE A 217 -26.81 24.87 -5.42
CA ILE A 217 -26.32 24.50 -4.08
C ILE A 217 -26.33 25.70 -3.15
N ASP A 218 -25.84 26.86 -3.62
CA ASP A 218 -25.86 28.13 -2.88
C ASP A 218 -27.26 28.53 -2.47
N ALA A 219 -28.23 28.43 -3.39
CA ALA A 219 -29.63 28.73 -3.11
C ALA A 219 -30.20 27.79 -2.02
N LYS A 220 -29.89 26.50 -2.06
CA LYS A 220 -30.30 25.53 -1.03
C LYS A 220 -29.69 25.88 0.34
N ILE A 221 -28.37 26.18 0.40
CA ILE A 221 -27.67 26.57 1.63
C ILE A 221 -28.27 27.84 2.23
N LYS A 222 -28.50 28.89 1.41
CA LYS A 222 -29.12 30.13 1.83
C LYS A 222 -30.54 29.93 2.35
N ALA A 223 -31.27 28.97 1.81
CA ALA A 223 -32.61 28.57 2.25
C ALA A 223 -32.60 27.65 3.49
N GLY A 224 -31.44 27.34 4.06
CA GLY A 224 -31.30 26.44 5.21
C GLY A 224 -31.65 24.98 4.92
N LYS A 225 -31.71 24.57 3.65
CA LYS A 225 -31.98 23.20 3.24
C LYS A 225 -30.74 22.32 3.33
N GLU A 226 -30.90 21.07 3.78
CA GLU A 226 -29.83 20.08 3.71
C GLU A 226 -29.49 19.72 2.27
N LEU A 227 -28.20 19.52 1.98
CA LEU A 227 -27.74 19.04 0.69
C LEU A 227 -27.98 17.54 0.56
N GLU A 228 -28.44 17.12 -0.61
CA GLU A 228 -28.74 15.74 -0.97
C GLU A 228 -27.61 15.13 -1.80
N ASN A 229 -27.66 13.80 -1.98
CA ASN A 229 -26.65 13.09 -2.78
C ASN A 229 -26.61 13.58 -4.23
N GLU A 230 -27.78 13.98 -4.79
CA GLU A 230 -27.90 14.50 -6.12
C GLU A 230 -27.09 15.79 -6.32
N ASP A 231 -27.11 16.71 -5.35
CA ASP A 231 -26.35 17.97 -5.42
C ASP A 231 -24.85 17.74 -5.61
N PHE A 232 -24.29 16.79 -4.86
CA PHE A 232 -22.88 16.43 -4.96
C PHE A 232 -22.58 15.64 -6.22
N THR A 233 -23.45 14.70 -6.60
CA THR A 233 -23.22 13.90 -7.80
C THR A 233 -23.39 14.72 -9.05
N GLU A 234 -24.29 15.70 -9.10
CA GLU A 234 -24.45 16.65 -10.20
C GLU A 234 -23.18 17.49 -10.35
N LEU A 235 -22.66 18.06 -9.25
CA LEU A 235 -21.43 18.85 -9.26
C LEU A 235 -20.22 18.06 -9.75
N LEU A 236 -20.04 16.83 -9.23
CA LEU A 236 -18.89 16.00 -9.54
C LEU A 236 -18.96 15.33 -10.92
N SER A 237 -20.16 15.17 -11.49
CA SER A 237 -20.36 14.53 -12.81
C SER A 237 -20.25 15.48 -14.00
N THR A 238 -20.03 16.76 -13.78
CA THR A 238 -19.80 17.75 -14.85
C THR A 238 -18.47 17.57 -15.59
N GLU A 239 -17.57 16.75 -15.06
CA GLU A 239 -16.30 16.41 -15.72
C GLU A 239 -16.46 15.16 -16.60
N LYS A 240 -15.72 15.13 -17.72
CA LYS A 240 -15.58 13.91 -18.54
C LYS A 240 -14.77 12.86 -17.79
N LEU A 241 -15.45 11.96 -17.11
CA LEU A 241 -14.84 10.86 -16.37
C LEU A 241 -15.15 9.51 -17.06
N PRO A 242 -14.26 8.52 -16.94
CA PRO A 242 -14.53 7.18 -17.46
C PRO A 242 -15.77 6.56 -16.79
N SER A 243 -16.33 5.50 -17.36
CA SER A 243 -17.45 4.79 -16.74
C SER A 243 -17.02 4.13 -15.42
N ALA A 244 -17.95 4.00 -14.47
CA ALA A 244 -17.67 3.34 -13.20
C ALA A 244 -17.20 1.89 -13.41
N GLY A 245 -17.93 1.13 -14.27
CA GLY A 245 -17.55 -0.25 -14.58
C GLY A 245 -16.12 -0.37 -15.09
N LEU A 246 -15.72 0.49 -16.03
CA LEU A 246 -14.35 0.48 -16.57
C LEU A 246 -13.31 0.79 -15.49
N SER A 247 -13.57 1.81 -14.65
CA SER A 247 -12.66 2.22 -13.58
C SER A 247 -12.41 1.10 -12.57
N PHE A 248 -13.48 0.45 -12.09
CA PHE A 248 -13.36 -0.68 -11.17
C PHE A 248 -12.79 -1.93 -11.83
N THR A 249 -13.14 -2.22 -13.09
CA THR A 249 -12.60 -3.39 -13.80
C THR A 249 -11.08 -3.29 -13.93
N ILE A 250 -10.54 -2.18 -14.43
CA ILE A 250 -9.09 -2.03 -14.61
C ILE A 250 -8.36 -2.12 -13.25
N LEU A 251 -8.94 -1.55 -12.20
CA LEU A 251 -8.37 -1.61 -10.85
C LEU A 251 -8.34 -3.03 -10.29
N LEU A 252 -9.46 -3.76 -10.37
CA LEU A 252 -9.64 -5.02 -9.65
C LEU A 252 -9.28 -6.26 -10.48
N LEU A 253 -9.18 -6.13 -11.80
CA LEU A 253 -8.90 -7.25 -12.70
C LEU A 253 -7.64 -8.05 -12.31
N PRO A 254 -6.47 -7.43 -12.05
CA PRO A 254 -5.29 -8.20 -11.67
C PRO A 254 -5.50 -8.96 -10.35
N VAL A 255 -6.22 -8.36 -9.40
CA VAL A 255 -6.54 -9.02 -8.13
C VAL A 255 -7.41 -10.25 -8.37
N PHE A 256 -8.48 -10.12 -9.18
CA PHE A 256 -9.35 -11.25 -9.52
C PHE A 256 -8.62 -12.37 -10.27
N LEU A 257 -7.74 -12.03 -11.22
CA LEU A 257 -6.96 -13.02 -11.96
C LEU A 257 -5.98 -13.77 -11.04
N ILE A 258 -5.29 -13.05 -10.15
CA ILE A 258 -4.37 -13.67 -9.17
C ILE A 258 -5.14 -14.58 -8.22
N LEU A 259 -6.31 -14.15 -7.72
CA LEU A 259 -7.14 -14.98 -6.85
C LEU A 259 -7.66 -16.22 -7.57
N ALA A 260 -8.09 -16.10 -8.83
CA ALA A 260 -8.53 -17.24 -9.64
C ALA A 260 -7.40 -18.26 -9.81
N ASN A 261 -6.16 -17.81 -10.10
CA ASN A 261 -4.99 -18.67 -10.14
C ASN A 261 -4.76 -19.39 -8.82
N THR A 262 -4.79 -18.67 -7.68
CA THR A 262 -4.62 -19.26 -6.35
C THR A 262 -5.63 -20.36 -6.08
N LEU A 263 -6.91 -20.12 -6.35
CA LEU A 263 -7.97 -21.12 -6.15
C LEU A 263 -7.78 -22.36 -7.05
N VAL A 264 -7.50 -22.16 -8.34
CA VAL A 264 -7.29 -23.24 -9.30
C VAL A 264 -6.03 -24.05 -8.96
N SER A 265 -4.95 -23.38 -8.56
CA SER A 265 -3.67 -24.03 -8.25
C SER A 265 -3.75 -25.01 -7.06
N GLN A 266 -4.75 -24.87 -6.20
CA GLN A 266 -4.98 -25.77 -5.04
C GLN A 266 -5.90 -26.95 -5.37
N THR A 267 -6.37 -27.07 -6.60
CA THR A 267 -7.30 -28.12 -7.03
C THR A 267 -6.71 -28.98 -8.14
N ALA A 268 -7.24 -30.18 -8.32
CA ALA A 268 -6.91 -31.05 -9.46
C ALA A 268 -7.27 -30.40 -10.82
N PHE A 269 -8.13 -29.40 -10.83
CA PHE A 269 -8.53 -28.66 -12.03
C PHE A 269 -7.35 -27.94 -12.71
N LYS A 270 -6.27 -27.66 -11.97
CA LYS A 270 -5.01 -27.09 -12.49
C LYS A 270 -4.44 -27.89 -13.67
N ALA A 271 -4.61 -29.22 -13.67
CA ALA A 271 -4.08 -30.11 -14.71
C ALA A 271 -4.94 -30.12 -16.00
N THR A 272 -6.03 -29.39 -16.06
CA THR A 272 -6.84 -29.23 -17.24
C THR A 272 -6.36 -28.05 -18.10
N ILE A 273 -6.62 -28.07 -19.41
CA ILE A 273 -6.29 -26.95 -20.32
C ILE A 273 -6.87 -25.62 -19.81
N VAL A 274 -8.11 -25.64 -19.30
CA VAL A 274 -8.74 -24.44 -18.74
C VAL A 274 -8.03 -23.99 -17.46
N GLY A 275 -7.62 -24.93 -16.60
CA GLY A 275 -6.84 -24.66 -15.39
C GLY A 275 -5.48 -24.04 -15.72
N GLU A 276 -4.78 -24.54 -16.74
CA GLU A 276 -3.51 -23.97 -17.22
C GLU A 276 -3.68 -22.52 -17.72
N ILE A 277 -4.75 -22.27 -18.52
CA ILE A 277 -5.07 -20.91 -18.99
C ILE A 277 -5.33 -19.96 -17.82
N ILE A 278 -6.14 -20.36 -16.83
CA ILE A 278 -6.42 -19.54 -15.65
C ILE A 278 -5.14 -19.27 -14.85
N THR A 279 -4.30 -20.29 -14.68
CA THR A 279 -3.02 -20.17 -13.98
C THR A 279 -2.07 -19.22 -14.72
N PHE A 280 -2.01 -19.28 -16.04
CA PHE A 280 -1.23 -18.35 -16.86
C PHE A 280 -1.74 -16.92 -16.75
N LEU A 281 -3.05 -16.69 -16.95
CA LEU A 281 -3.65 -15.35 -16.88
C LEU A 281 -3.55 -14.76 -15.48
N GLY A 282 -3.60 -15.57 -14.44
CA GLY A 282 -3.47 -15.15 -13.04
C GLY A 282 -2.02 -15.08 -12.53
N ASN A 283 -1.02 -15.33 -13.40
CA ASN A 283 0.36 -14.96 -13.04
C ASN A 283 0.43 -13.45 -12.81
N PRO A 284 1.03 -12.96 -11.71
CA PRO A 284 1.04 -11.53 -11.36
C PRO A 284 1.55 -10.62 -12.47
N VAL A 285 2.58 -11.04 -13.22
CA VAL A 285 3.12 -10.29 -14.36
C VAL A 285 2.08 -10.17 -15.48
N ILE A 286 1.43 -11.27 -15.84
CA ILE A 286 0.43 -11.33 -16.92
C ILE A 286 -0.84 -10.57 -16.52
N ALA A 287 -1.32 -10.76 -15.30
CA ALA A 287 -2.52 -10.10 -14.78
C ALA A 287 -2.36 -8.57 -14.78
N LEU A 288 -1.22 -8.06 -14.31
CA LEU A 288 -0.91 -6.63 -14.34
C LEU A 288 -0.68 -6.12 -15.76
N PHE A 289 -0.02 -6.89 -16.63
CA PHE A 289 0.18 -6.53 -18.03
C PHE A 289 -1.15 -6.37 -18.76
N ILE A 290 -2.09 -7.29 -18.58
CA ILE A 290 -3.44 -7.21 -19.17
C ILE A 290 -4.15 -5.94 -18.68
N SER A 291 -4.13 -5.67 -17.38
CA SER A 291 -4.77 -4.49 -16.80
C SER A 291 -4.12 -3.19 -17.28
N LEU A 292 -2.80 -3.17 -17.42
CA LEU A 292 -2.04 -2.06 -17.97
C LEU A 292 -2.44 -1.80 -19.44
N CYS A 293 -2.51 -2.83 -20.27
CA CYS A 293 -2.95 -2.71 -21.66
C CYS A 293 -4.39 -2.15 -21.75
N LEU A 294 -5.30 -2.69 -20.95
CA LEU A 294 -6.68 -2.18 -20.90
C LEU A 294 -6.71 -0.72 -20.42
N GLY A 295 -5.91 -0.36 -19.45
CA GLY A 295 -5.76 1.03 -18.97
C GLY A 295 -5.27 1.95 -20.08
N ALA A 296 -4.21 1.57 -20.78
CA ALA A 296 -3.66 2.35 -21.90
C ALA A 296 -4.67 2.53 -23.04
N PHE A 297 -5.34 1.44 -23.46
CA PHE A 297 -6.28 1.49 -24.59
C PHE A 297 -7.63 2.13 -24.26
N LEU A 298 -8.13 1.99 -23.03
CA LEU A 298 -9.48 2.40 -22.68
C LEU A 298 -9.55 3.67 -21.83
N LEU A 299 -8.59 3.89 -20.93
CA LEU A 299 -8.55 5.10 -20.11
C LEU A 299 -7.78 6.23 -20.78
N ALA A 300 -6.74 5.90 -21.55
CA ALA A 300 -5.90 6.89 -22.22
C ALA A 300 -6.25 7.09 -23.70
N LYS A 301 -7.39 6.57 -24.19
CA LYS A 301 -7.80 6.57 -25.61
C LYS A 301 -7.86 7.95 -26.26
N ASP A 302 -8.14 8.98 -25.48
CA ASP A 302 -8.28 10.37 -25.95
C ASP A 302 -6.94 11.13 -25.86
N LEU A 303 -5.84 10.47 -25.42
CA LEU A 303 -4.51 11.04 -25.30
C LEU A 303 -3.65 10.65 -26.51
N ASP A 304 -2.74 11.54 -26.90
CA ASP A 304 -1.76 11.24 -27.92
C ASP A 304 -0.67 10.30 -27.41
N ASN A 305 -0.04 9.55 -28.30
CA ASN A 305 0.98 8.55 -27.95
C ASN A 305 2.15 9.13 -27.17
N LYS A 306 2.53 10.39 -27.43
CA LYS A 306 3.64 11.07 -26.73
C LYS A 306 3.29 11.28 -25.26
N THR A 307 2.05 11.71 -24.98
CA THR A 307 1.55 11.86 -23.60
C THR A 307 1.49 10.53 -22.89
N VAL A 308 0.96 9.48 -23.54
CA VAL A 308 0.89 8.11 -22.95
C VAL A 308 2.27 7.60 -22.61
N VAL A 309 3.25 7.71 -23.53
CA VAL A 309 4.65 7.31 -23.27
C VAL A 309 5.27 8.16 -22.17
N GLY A 310 4.97 9.47 -22.12
CA GLY A 310 5.41 10.36 -21.04
C GLY A 310 4.91 9.87 -19.67
N MET A 311 3.63 9.54 -19.54
CA MET A 311 3.04 8.99 -18.32
C MET A 311 3.70 7.66 -17.90
N MET A 312 3.98 6.77 -18.86
CA MET A 312 4.70 5.52 -18.57
C MET A 312 6.12 5.76 -18.07
N ASN A 313 6.84 6.72 -18.67
CA ASN A 313 8.19 7.09 -18.25
C ASN A 313 8.20 7.68 -16.83
N ASP A 314 7.23 8.55 -16.49
CA ASP A 314 7.09 9.10 -15.15
C ASP A 314 6.83 7.98 -14.13
N ALA A 315 5.93 7.03 -14.44
CA ALA A 315 5.67 5.87 -13.60
C ALA A 315 6.91 5.02 -13.35
N LEU A 316 7.71 4.77 -14.39
CA LEU A 316 8.96 4.00 -14.28
C LEU A 316 10.04 4.76 -13.50
N ARG A 317 10.08 6.10 -13.61
CA ARG A 317 10.95 6.94 -12.79
C ARG A 317 10.62 6.79 -11.29
N ASP A 318 9.33 6.77 -10.95
CA ASP A 318 8.88 6.58 -9.57
C ASP A 318 9.10 5.14 -9.08
N ALA A 319 8.97 4.15 -9.97
CA ALA A 319 9.23 2.75 -9.67
C ALA A 319 10.72 2.45 -9.42
N GLY A 320 11.64 3.14 -10.10
CA GLY A 320 13.07 2.87 -10.06
C GLY A 320 13.67 2.79 -8.65
N PRO A 321 13.51 3.82 -7.79
CA PRO A 321 13.98 3.78 -6.40
C PRO A 321 13.39 2.61 -5.61
N ILE A 322 12.11 2.28 -5.82
CA ILE A 322 11.42 1.19 -5.11
C ILE A 322 12.05 -0.15 -5.47
N VAL A 323 12.23 -0.41 -6.76
CA VAL A 323 12.85 -1.64 -7.27
C VAL A 323 14.27 -1.79 -6.74
N MET A 324 15.07 -0.72 -6.76
CA MET A 324 16.45 -0.72 -6.24
C MET A 324 16.52 -0.97 -4.73
N ILE A 325 15.60 -0.38 -3.95
CA ILE A 325 15.51 -0.60 -2.50
C ILE A 325 15.12 -2.06 -2.22
N THR A 326 14.12 -2.58 -2.94
CA THR A 326 13.63 -3.94 -2.77
C THR A 326 14.71 -4.98 -3.08
N ALA A 327 15.42 -4.79 -4.19
CA ALA A 327 16.55 -5.65 -4.55
C ALA A 327 17.70 -5.55 -3.52
N GLY A 328 17.95 -4.35 -2.98
CA GLY A 328 18.90 -4.15 -1.88
C GLY A 328 18.50 -4.88 -0.59
N GLY A 329 17.19 -4.96 -0.30
CA GLY A 329 16.64 -5.78 0.78
C GLY A 329 16.92 -7.27 0.58
N GLY A 330 16.72 -7.76 -0.64
CA GLY A 330 17.04 -9.14 -1.00
C GLY A 330 18.55 -9.48 -0.88
N ALA A 331 19.41 -8.53 -1.23
CA ALA A 331 20.85 -8.67 -1.00
C ALA A 331 21.20 -8.83 0.49
N LEU A 332 20.57 -7.99 1.34
CA LEU A 332 20.78 -8.06 2.80
C LEU A 332 20.24 -9.39 3.37
N GLY A 333 19.04 -9.82 2.96
CA GLY A 333 18.44 -11.09 3.39
C GLY A 333 19.33 -12.28 3.05
N ALA A 334 19.84 -12.36 1.82
CA ALA A 334 20.73 -13.42 1.39
C ALA A 334 22.01 -13.51 2.24
N VAL A 335 22.59 -12.38 2.62
CA VAL A 335 23.78 -12.33 3.49
C VAL A 335 23.42 -12.76 4.92
N VAL A 336 22.35 -12.24 5.49
CA VAL A 336 21.88 -12.57 6.85
C VAL A 336 21.60 -14.08 6.98
N LYS A 337 21.00 -14.67 5.94
CA LYS A 337 20.79 -16.13 5.86
C LYS A 337 22.10 -16.88 5.78
N ALA A 338 22.96 -16.51 4.83
CA ALA A 338 24.24 -17.19 4.58
C ALA A 338 25.22 -17.15 5.77
N THR A 339 25.15 -16.10 6.59
CA THR A 339 25.98 -15.99 7.82
C THR A 339 25.44 -16.76 9.02
N GLY A 340 24.21 -17.31 8.95
CA GLY A 340 23.54 -17.95 10.09
C GLY A 340 23.11 -16.97 11.19
N ALA A 341 23.34 -15.67 11.02
CA ALA A 341 23.01 -14.65 12.04
C ALA A 341 21.52 -14.66 12.42
N ALA A 342 20.63 -14.89 11.43
CA ALA A 342 19.20 -14.99 11.68
C ALA A 342 18.85 -16.14 12.65
N GLY A 343 19.45 -17.32 12.46
CA GLY A 343 19.23 -18.46 13.34
C GLY A 343 19.72 -18.19 14.77
N MET A 344 20.88 -17.56 14.93
CA MET A 344 21.40 -17.18 16.25
C MET A 344 20.47 -16.18 16.96
N MET A 345 19.98 -15.17 16.25
CA MET A 345 19.03 -14.20 16.79
C MET A 345 17.71 -14.87 17.19
N ALA A 346 17.16 -15.72 16.31
CA ALA A 346 15.93 -16.46 16.59
C ALA A 346 16.04 -17.35 17.82
N ASN A 347 17.11 -18.14 17.93
CA ASN A 347 17.38 -19.00 19.07
C ASN A 347 17.53 -18.18 20.37
N GLY A 348 18.19 -17.02 20.31
CA GLY A 348 18.30 -16.11 21.45
C GLY A 348 16.94 -15.60 21.92
N ILE A 349 16.04 -15.23 20.99
CA ILE A 349 14.67 -14.79 21.30
C ILE A 349 13.85 -15.92 21.93
N VAL A 350 13.92 -17.12 21.37
CA VAL A 350 13.24 -18.30 21.92
C VAL A 350 13.76 -18.61 23.33
N ALA A 351 15.06 -18.52 23.55
CA ALA A 351 15.69 -18.83 24.86
C ALA A 351 15.21 -17.89 25.99
N ILE A 352 14.87 -16.62 25.69
CA ILE A 352 14.33 -15.66 26.66
C ILE A 352 12.80 -15.69 26.78
N GLY A 353 12.13 -16.63 26.07
CA GLY A 353 10.69 -16.88 26.19
C GLY A 353 9.80 -15.79 25.56
N ILE A 354 10.32 -14.95 24.67
CA ILE A 354 9.51 -13.97 23.93
C ILE A 354 8.65 -14.70 22.88
N PRO A 355 7.31 -14.51 22.87
CA PRO A 355 6.46 -15.07 21.82
C PRO A 355 6.96 -14.66 20.42
N GLY A 356 7.16 -15.65 19.55
CA GLY A 356 7.76 -15.44 18.24
C GLY A 356 7.08 -14.35 17.42
N ILE A 357 5.74 -14.25 17.51
CA ILE A 357 4.94 -13.24 16.76
C ILE A 357 5.27 -11.80 17.12
N LEU A 358 5.83 -11.53 18.29
CA LEU A 358 6.26 -10.18 18.67
C LEU A 358 7.49 -9.73 17.88
N VAL A 359 8.27 -10.67 17.33
CA VAL A 359 9.50 -10.35 16.59
C VAL A 359 9.21 -9.56 15.31
N PRO A 360 8.33 -10.03 14.39
CA PRO A 360 7.98 -9.24 13.20
C PRO A 360 7.28 -7.92 13.54
N LEU A 361 6.47 -7.87 14.61
CA LEU A 361 5.85 -6.63 15.07
C LEU A 361 6.89 -5.59 15.52
N LEU A 362 7.89 -6.00 16.26
CA LEU A 362 8.96 -5.14 16.73
C LEU A 362 9.88 -4.70 15.59
N ILE A 363 10.33 -5.63 14.75
CA ILE A 363 11.26 -5.34 13.66
C ILE A 363 10.63 -4.37 12.64
N GLY A 364 9.37 -4.56 12.25
CA GLY A 364 8.69 -3.63 11.36
C GLY A 364 8.66 -2.19 11.92
N THR A 365 8.34 -2.04 13.22
CA THR A 365 8.35 -0.74 13.91
C THR A 365 9.75 -0.14 14.00
N ILE A 366 10.75 -0.94 14.40
CA ILE A 366 12.15 -0.48 14.54
C ILE A 366 12.69 -0.02 13.19
N MET A 367 12.41 -0.77 12.11
CA MET A 367 12.86 -0.38 10.77
C MET A 367 12.17 0.89 10.27
N ARG A 368 10.90 1.07 10.60
CA ARG A 368 10.12 2.24 10.18
C ARG A 368 10.67 3.56 10.74
N PHE A 369 11.05 3.55 12.00
CA PHE A 369 11.38 4.77 12.74
C PHE A 369 12.53 5.59 12.11
N PRO A 370 13.72 5.02 11.80
CA PRO A 370 14.81 5.79 11.20
C PRO A 370 14.65 6.01 9.69
N GLN A 371 13.94 5.12 8.99
CA GLN A 371 13.89 5.15 7.52
C GLN A 371 12.88 6.15 6.96
N GLY A 372 11.83 6.47 7.72
CA GLY A 372 10.77 7.38 7.30
C GLY A 372 9.90 6.86 6.13
N SER A 373 10.24 5.73 5.52
CA SER A 373 9.50 5.11 4.41
C SER A 373 8.94 3.76 4.82
N GLY A 374 7.61 3.61 4.75
CA GLY A 374 6.96 2.36 5.09
C GLY A 374 7.29 1.22 4.13
N THR A 375 7.33 1.48 2.83
CA THR A 375 7.73 0.49 1.83
C THR A 375 9.14 -0.04 2.11
N THR A 376 10.10 0.86 2.40
CA THR A 376 11.47 0.46 2.76
C THR A 376 11.50 -0.35 4.06
N ALA A 377 10.67 0.03 5.06
CA ALA A 377 10.58 -0.70 6.33
C ALA A 377 10.03 -2.13 6.14
N MET A 378 9.00 -2.30 5.29
CA MET A 378 8.47 -3.63 4.94
C MET A 378 9.54 -4.51 4.27
N ILE A 379 10.26 -3.96 3.30
CA ILE A 379 11.31 -4.65 2.55
C ILE A 379 12.45 -5.08 3.49
N THR A 380 12.95 -4.15 4.29
CA THR A 380 14.06 -4.43 5.22
C THR A 380 13.61 -5.36 6.34
N GLY A 381 12.43 -5.12 6.90
CA GLY A 381 11.87 -5.96 7.96
C GLY A 381 11.64 -7.39 7.50
N SER A 382 11.08 -7.61 6.32
CA SER A 382 10.88 -8.95 5.77
C SER A 382 12.20 -9.67 5.49
N ALA A 383 13.22 -8.96 4.98
CA ALA A 383 14.55 -9.53 4.74
C ALA A 383 15.23 -10.03 6.03
N ILE A 384 14.98 -9.37 7.16
CA ILE A 384 15.50 -9.78 8.46
C ILE A 384 14.68 -10.96 9.04
N ILE A 385 13.35 -10.90 8.92
CA ILE A 385 12.44 -11.88 9.51
C ILE A 385 12.40 -13.21 8.73
N ALA A 386 12.44 -13.15 7.40
CA ALA A 386 12.26 -14.34 6.57
C ALA A 386 13.14 -15.53 7.00
N PRO A 387 14.47 -15.40 7.18
CA PRO A 387 15.30 -16.52 7.57
C PRO A 387 15.08 -17.00 9.03
N MET A 388 14.35 -16.23 9.84
CA MET A 388 14.05 -16.57 11.23
C MET A 388 12.71 -17.32 11.40
N LEU A 389 11.80 -17.24 10.42
CA LEU A 389 10.41 -17.68 10.55
C LEU A 389 10.28 -19.15 10.98
N VAL A 390 11.07 -20.04 10.37
CA VAL A 390 11.03 -21.48 10.68
C VAL A 390 11.42 -21.74 12.13
N THR A 391 12.48 -21.07 12.59
CA THR A 391 12.98 -21.22 13.98
C THR A 391 12.00 -20.65 15.00
N LEU A 392 11.32 -19.55 14.67
CA LEU A 392 10.34 -18.91 15.54
C LEU A 392 8.98 -19.64 15.55
N GLY A 393 8.75 -20.59 14.64
CA GLY A 393 7.50 -21.35 14.56
C GLY A 393 6.27 -20.48 14.27
N ILE A 394 6.41 -19.44 13.45
CA ILE A 394 5.34 -18.46 13.18
C ILE A 394 4.72 -18.74 11.82
N ASN A 395 3.39 -18.66 11.75
CA ASN A 395 2.68 -18.70 10.49
C ASN A 395 3.15 -17.57 9.54
N PRO A 396 3.60 -17.88 8.31
CA PRO A 396 4.15 -16.89 7.38
C PRO A 396 3.19 -15.75 7.02
N TYR A 397 1.90 -16.03 6.93
CA TYR A 397 0.88 -15.01 6.64
C TYR A 397 0.76 -14.00 7.79
N LEU A 398 0.72 -14.49 9.04
CA LEU A 398 0.67 -13.60 10.21
C LEU A 398 1.95 -12.78 10.35
N ALA A 399 3.12 -13.39 10.11
CA ALA A 399 4.40 -12.69 10.15
C ALA A 399 4.48 -11.60 9.07
N GLY A 400 4.06 -11.89 7.84
CA GLY A 400 4.00 -10.93 6.76
C GLY A 400 3.06 -9.77 7.06
N LEU A 401 1.84 -10.05 7.55
CA LEU A 401 0.89 -9.03 7.97
C LEU A 401 1.44 -8.19 9.14
N ALA A 402 2.18 -8.79 10.08
CA ALA A 402 2.79 -8.10 11.21
C ALA A 402 3.84 -7.07 10.74
N VAL A 403 4.74 -7.46 9.83
CA VAL A 403 5.73 -6.55 9.23
C VAL A 403 5.05 -5.43 8.46
N CYS A 404 4.06 -5.76 7.62
CA CYS A 404 3.28 -4.79 6.85
C CYS A 404 2.57 -3.78 7.76
N LEU A 405 1.90 -4.26 8.80
CA LEU A 405 1.16 -3.45 9.75
C LEU A 405 2.05 -2.47 10.51
N THR A 406 3.15 -2.98 11.06
CA THR A 406 4.02 -2.15 11.90
C THR A 406 4.92 -1.22 11.10
N ALA A 407 5.15 -1.48 9.84
CA ALA A 407 5.75 -0.55 8.90
C ALA A 407 4.89 0.72 8.65
N MET A 408 3.62 0.73 9.05
CA MET A 408 2.79 1.95 9.09
C MET A 408 3.15 2.89 10.27
N CYS A 409 3.80 2.39 11.33
CA CYS A 409 3.92 3.03 12.64
C CYS A 409 5.37 3.38 13.01
N PRO A 410 5.66 4.64 13.35
CA PRO A 410 4.81 5.82 13.21
C PRO A 410 4.99 6.52 11.85
N SER A 411 3.98 7.26 11.39
CA SER A 411 4.09 8.22 10.31
C SER A 411 4.22 9.64 10.91
N PHE A 412 5.38 10.27 10.73
CA PHE A 412 5.70 11.56 11.30
C PHE A 412 6.67 12.38 10.42
N LEU A 413 7.39 13.35 10.95
CA LEU A 413 8.14 14.37 10.21
C LEU A 413 9.14 13.86 9.15
N ASN A 414 9.64 12.64 9.26
CA ASN A 414 10.55 12.04 8.27
C ASN A 414 9.83 11.23 7.18
N ASP A 415 8.50 11.16 7.24
CA ASP A 415 7.66 10.41 6.29
C ASP A 415 7.08 11.34 5.23
N SER A 416 7.24 11.03 3.94
CA SER A 416 6.64 11.79 2.84
C SER A 416 5.12 11.85 2.98
N TYR A 417 4.51 10.73 3.32
CA TYR A 417 3.05 10.64 3.43
C TYR A 417 2.48 11.49 4.57
N PHE A 418 3.23 11.66 5.69
CA PHE A 418 2.88 12.62 6.72
C PHE A 418 2.70 14.02 6.13
N HIS A 419 3.67 14.47 5.31
CA HIS A 419 3.63 15.80 4.71
C HIS A 419 2.50 15.93 3.68
N VAL A 420 2.26 14.89 2.87
CA VAL A 420 1.15 14.87 1.92
C VAL A 420 -0.20 15.02 2.63
N VAL A 421 -0.48 14.13 3.59
CA VAL A 421 -1.77 14.18 4.31
C VAL A 421 -1.95 15.51 5.02
N THR A 422 -0.93 15.99 5.72
CA THR A 422 -1.04 17.19 6.54
C THR A 422 -1.14 18.47 5.72
N SER A 423 -0.32 18.63 4.67
CA SER A 423 -0.32 19.82 3.82
C SER A 423 -1.62 19.93 3.02
N PHE A 424 -2.06 18.86 2.38
CA PHE A 424 -3.28 18.88 1.58
C PHE A 424 -4.55 18.98 2.44
N SER A 425 -4.50 18.55 3.71
CA SER A 425 -5.59 18.78 4.68
C SER A 425 -5.54 20.15 5.35
N GLY A 426 -4.51 20.96 5.09
CA GLY A 426 -4.36 22.28 5.70
C GLY A 426 -4.08 22.25 7.22
N MET A 427 -3.53 21.13 7.72
CA MET A 427 -3.20 20.97 9.14
C MET A 427 -1.83 21.58 9.46
N ASP A 428 -1.73 22.29 10.58
CA ASP A 428 -0.45 22.67 11.13
C ASP A 428 0.29 21.45 11.73
N ILE A 429 1.63 21.57 11.87
CA ILE A 429 2.48 20.47 12.36
C ILE A 429 2.02 19.96 13.73
N LYS A 430 1.63 20.85 14.64
CA LYS A 430 1.20 20.49 16.00
C LYS A 430 -0.06 19.65 15.99
N THR A 431 -1.04 20.03 15.18
CA THR A 431 -2.28 19.26 14.99
C THR A 431 -2.01 17.94 14.26
N SER A 432 -1.15 17.95 13.25
CA SER A 432 -0.75 16.76 12.51
C SER A 432 -0.12 15.69 13.41
N LEU A 433 0.79 16.08 14.29
CA LEU A 433 1.40 15.17 15.27
C LEU A 433 0.38 14.62 16.28
N LYS A 434 -0.64 15.41 16.65
CA LYS A 434 -1.68 15.00 17.61
C LYS A 434 -2.83 14.19 16.98
N THR A 435 -2.94 14.18 15.67
CA THR A 435 -4.03 13.50 14.94
C THR A 435 -3.50 12.45 14.00
N TRP A 436 -2.82 12.82 12.93
CA TRP A 436 -2.30 11.87 11.95
C TRP A 436 -1.27 10.91 12.55
N THR A 437 -0.22 11.44 13.23
CA THR A 437 0.80 10.58 13.84
C THR A 437 0.20 9.67 14.90
N ILE A 438 -0.65 10.20 15.78
CA ILE A 438 -1.34 9.36 16.79
C ILE A 438 -2.23 8.31 16.09
N GLY A 439 -2.94 8.66 15.02
CA GLY A 439 -3.73 7.71 14.23
C GLY A 439 -2.89 6.61 13.63
N SER A 440 -1.73 6.96 13.05
CA SER A 440 -0.77 6.01 12.49
C SER A 440 -0.06 5.12 13.54
N ILE A 441 -0.20 5.44 14.82
CA ILE A 441 0.23 4.58 15.94
C ILE A 441 -0.94 3.72 16.42
N LEU A 442 -2.11 4.32 16.68
CA LEU A 442 -3.23 3.60 17.29
C LEU A 442 -3.82 2.52 16.38
N VAL A 443 -3.87 2.77 15.06
CA VAL A 443 -4.40 1.77 14.10
C VAL A 443 -3.50 0.53 14.03
N PRO A 444 -2.17 0.62 13.87
CA PRO A 444 -1.30 -0.55 13.94
C PRO A 444 -1.24 -1.20 15.33
N VAL A 445 -1.32 -0.45 16.42
CA VAL A 445 -1.41 -1.04 17.77
C VAL A 445 -2.68 -1.88 17.91
N PHE A 446 -3.83 -1.38 17.46
CA PHE A 446 -5.07 -2.16 17.41
C PHE A 446 -4.91 -3.43 16.57
N GLY A 447 -4.32 -3.32 15.37
CA GLY A 447 -4.05 -4.46 14.51
C GLY A 447 -3.05 -5.45 15.12
N SER A 448 -2.04 -4.97 15.85
CA SER A 448 -1.07 -5.83 16.55
C SER A 448 -1.74 -6.70 17.61
N VAL A 449 -2.72 -6.15 18.33
CA VAL A 449 -3.54 -6.94 19.28
C VAL A 449 -4.29 -8.04 18.54
N ILE A 450 -4.91 -7.74 17.39
CA ILE A 450 -5.60 -8.74 16.57
C ILE A 450 -4.61 -9.83 16.10
N ILE A 451 -3.42 -9.47 15.61
CA ILE A 451 -2.39 -10.43 15.19
C ILE A 451 -1.97 -11.32 16.37
N CYS A 452 -1.73 -10.76 17.55
CA CYS A 452 -1.38 -11.53 18.75
C CYS A 452 -2.50 -12.53 19.12
N ILE A 453 -3.76 -12.10 19.02
CA ILE A 453 -4.90 -13.01 19.28
C ILE A 453 -4.94 -14.12 18.22
N LEU A 454 -4.83 -13.79 16.93
CA LEU A 454 -4.85 -14.76 15.84
C LEU A 454 -3.69 -15.78 15.96
N SER A 455 -2.52 -15.34 16.41
CA SER A 455 -1.36 -16.23 16.59
C SER A 455 -1.54 -17.29 17.67
N LEU A 456 -2.55 -17.17 18.53
CA LEU A 456 -2.91 -18.21 19.50
C LEU A 456 -3.68 -19.38 18.86
N PHE A 457 -4.26 -19.18 17.67
CA PHE A 457 -5.12 -20.15 16.97
C PHE A 457 -4.54 -20.62 15.63
N ILE A 458 -3.65 -19.83 15.04
CA ILE A 458 -3.08 -20.08 13.71
C ILE A 458 -1.55 -20.22 13.86
N HIS A 459 -1.08 -21.45 13.73
CA HIS A 459 0.34 -21.83 13.88
C HIS A 459 1.01 -22.10 12.52
#